data_3a416326fbbab886be6ea915fbe63676
#
_entry.id   3a416326fbbab886be6ea915fbe63676
#
_cell.length_a   1.000
_cell.length_b   1.000
_cell.length_c   1.000
_cell.angle_alpha   90.00
_cell.angle_beta   90.00
_cell.angle_gamma   90.00
#
_symmetry.space_group_name_H-M   'P 1'
#
loop_
_entity.id
_entity.type
_entity.pdbx_description
1 polymer ?
#
loop_
_entity_poly.entity_id
_entity_poly.type
_entity_poly.pdbx_seq_one_letter_code
_entity_poly.pdbx_strand_id
1 'polypeptide(L)'
;MSSSDTPASSSSENSAEASAEFNDADVTFVEGMYPHHAQAVEMASLVDGRTENAQVIELAQAIEAAQAPEMEQMNALLTAWGQPAASADMGGMDMGGMDMGGMDMGSGGMTGMMSQEDMDMLSAANGAEFDSMWLTMMIEHHKGAIEMAQIELADGSNADAKELASTIIDAQQSEISTMESLLAQ
;
A
#
# COMPACT_ATOMS: atom_id res chain seq x y z
N MET A 1 -28.44 56.61 -20.74
CA MET A 1 -28.98 55.30 -20.37
C MET A 1 -27.97 54.30 -20.82
N SER A 2 -27.03 53.96 -19.99
CA SER A 2 -25.99 52.98 -20.30
C SER A 2 -26.00 51.96 -19.18
N SER A 3 -26.41 50.74 -19.52
CA SER A 3 -26.39 49.58 -18.63
C SER A 3 -25.01 48.96 -18.70
N SER A 4 -24.35 48.89 -17.57
CA SER A 4 -23.07 48.19 -17.40
C SER A 4 -23.35 46.79 -16.91
N ASP A 5 -23.16 45.79 -17.80
CA ASP A 5 -23.13 44.40 -17.44
C ASP A 5 -21.75 44.07 -16.90
N THR A 6 -21.70 43.65 -15.65
CA THR A 6 -20.52 43.10 -15.02
C THR A 6 -20.57 41.58 -15.20
N PRO A 7 -19.57 40.93 -15.80
CA PRO A 7 -19.50 39.45 -15.79
C PRO A 7 -19.10 38.98 -14.42
N ALA A 8 -19.90 38.10 -13.87
CA ALA A 8 -19.59 37.34 -12.67
C ALA A 8 -18.37 36.47 -12.91
N SER A 9 -17.32 36.68 -12.10
CA SER A 9 -16.15 35.84 -12.01
C SER A 9 -16.56 34.52 -11.33
N SER A 10 -16.72 33.47 -12.11
CA SER A 10 -16.83 32.11 -11.56
C SER A 10 -15.47 31.69 -11.06
N SER A 11 -15.30 31.71 -9.74
CA SER A 11 -14.19 31.06 -9.07
C SER A 11 -14.32 29.55 -9.34
N SER A 12 -13.46 29.02 -10.18
CA SER A 12 -13.26 27.58 -10.31
C SER A 12 -12.66 27.10 -8.99
N GLU A 13 -13.49 26.51 -8.16
CA GLU A 13 -13.04 25.64 -7.10
C GLU A 13 -12.48 24.38 -7.81
N ASN A 14 -11.16 24.32 -7.90
CA ASN A 14 -10.44 23.15 -8.36
C ASN A 14 -10.42 22.14 -7.21
N SER A 15 -11.58 21.53 -6.94
CA SER A 15 -11.63 20.25 -6.26
C SER A 15 -11.09 19.25 -7.29
N ALA A 16 -9.94 18.68 -7.04
CA ALA A 16 -9.47 17.52 -7.78
C ALA A 16 -10.50 16.41 -7.53
N GLU A 17 -11.51 16.32 -8.39
CA GLU A 17 -12.38 15.17 -8.47
C GLU A 17 -11.50 14.05 -9.04
N ALA A 18 -11.33 12.96 -8.26
CA ALA A 18 -10.65 11.76 -8.74
C ALA A 18 -11.22 11.38 -10.09
N SER A 19 -10.34 11.03 -11.05
CA SER A 19 -10.77 10.66 -12.40
C SER A 19 -11.83 9.57 -12.34
N ALA A 20 -12.98 9.79 -12.98
CA ALA A 20 -14.08 8.84 -12.98
C ALA A 20 -13.84 7.64 -13.91
N GLU A 21 -12.82 7.68 -14.76
CA GLU A 21 -12.46 6.57 -15.66
C GLU A 21 -11.48 5.64 -14.95
N PHE A 22 -11.83 4.37 -14.84
CA PHE A 22 -11.04 3.31 -14.27
C PHE A 22 -11.34 1.98 -14.96
N ASN A 23 -10.50 0.98 -14.76
CA ASN A 23 -10.68 -0.38 -15.25
C ASN A 23 -10.50 -1.43 -14.13
N ASP A 24 -10.64 -2.70 -14.45
CA ASP A 24 -10.52 -3.79 -13.46
C ASP A 24 -9.12 -3.89 -12.86
N ALA A 25 -8.07 -3.43 -13.55
CA ALA A 25 -6.71 -3.43 -13.01
C ALA A 25 -6.58 -2.38 -11.89
N ASP A 26 -7.13 -1.17 -12.08
CA ASP A 26 -7.14 -0.12 -11.05
C ASP A 26 -7.84 -0.61 -9.77
N VAL A 27 -8.98 -1.28 -9.91
CA VAL A 27 -9.73 -1.84 -8.77
C VAL A 27 -8.92 -2.94 -8.08
N THR A 28 -8.37 -3.88 -8.85
CA THR A 28 -7.55 -4.98 -8.34
C THR A 28 -6.31 -4.47 -7.58
N PHE A 29 -5.66 -3.43 -8.12
CA PHE A 29 -4.52 -2.79 -7.47
C PHE A 29 -4.91 -2.21 -6.12
N VAL A 30 -5.95 -1.39 -6.08
CA VAL A 30 -6.35 -0.70 -4.84
C VAL A 30 -6.87 -1.68 -3.78
N GLU A 31 -7.73 -2.63 -4.18
CA GLU A 31 -8.25 -3.66 -3.26
C GLU A 31 -7.16 -4.57 -2.72
N GLY A 32 -6.13 -4.85 -3.51
CA GLY A 32 -5.01 -5.65 -3.09
C GLY A 32 -3.97 -4.88 -2.27
N MET A 33 -3.66 -3.66 -2.66
CA MET A 33 -2.64 -2.84 -1.98
C MET A 33 -3.08 -2.39 -0.59
N TYR A 34 -4.38 -2.20 -0.37
CA TYR A 34 -4.91 -1.79 0.93
C TYR A 34 -4.59 -2.79 2.07
N PRO A 35 -4.96 -4.09 1.98
CA PRO A 35 -4.59 -5.06 3.01
C PRO A 35 -3.08 -5.30 3.08
N HIS A 36 -2.36 -5.14 1.97
CA HIS A 36 -0.91 -5.19 1.94
C HIS A 36 -0.30 -4.09 2.83
N HIS A 37 -0.74 -2.86 2.68
CA HIS A 37 -0.34 -1.74 3.55
C HIS A 37 -0.76 -1.96 5.01
N ALA A 38 -1.95 -2.48 5.25
CA ALA A 38 -2.41 -2.80 6.60
C ALA A 38 -1.46 -3.77 7.32
N GLN A 39 -0.93 -4.78 6.62
CA GLN A 39 0.06 -5.70 7.20
C GLN A 39 1.40 -5.00 7.47
N ALA A 40 1.87 -4.10 6.62
CA ALA A 40 3.08 -3.32 6.90
C ALA A 40 2.93 -2.45 8.16
N VAL A 41 1.77 -1.82 8.34
CA VAL A 41 1.46 -1.05 9.56
C VAL A 41 1.42 -1.96 10.79
N GLU A 42 0.85 -3.16 10.67
CA GLU A 42 0.88 -4.17 11.75
C GLU A 42 2.32 -4.56 12.10
N MET A 43 3.15 -4.88 11.09
CA MET A 43 4.57 -5.18 11.30
C MET A 43 5.33 -4.02 11.93
N ALA A 44 5.05 -2.77 11.52
CA ALA A 44 5.65 -1.58 12.11
C ALA A 44 5.27 -1.42 13.59
N SER A 45 4.03 -1.70 13.95
CA SER A 45 3.56 -1.65 15.34
C SER A 45 4.21 -2.69 16.26
N LEU A 46 4.71 -3.81 15.72
CA LEU A 46 5.42 -4.82 16.48
C LEU A 46 6.80 -4.35 16.98
N VAL A 47 7.36 -3.28 16.42
CA VAL A 47 8.66 -2.73 16.80
C VAL A 47 8.67 -2.23 18.24
N ASP A 48 7.53 -1.68 18.70
CA ASP A 48 7.42 -1.13 20.06
C ASP A 48 7.66 -2.19 21.14
N GLY A 49 8.63 -1.91 22.00
CA GLY A 49 9.01 -2.78 23.11
C GLY A 49 9.81 -4.04 22.72
N ARG A 50 10.12 -4.27 21.43
CA ARG A 50 10.90 -5.43 20.97
C ARG A 50 12.35 -5.12 20.63
N THR A 51 12.65 -3.87 20.36
CA THR A 51 14.02 -3.42 20.06
C THR A 51 14.33 -2.08 20.71
N GLU A 52 15.62 -1.83 20.94
CA GLU A 52 16.15 -0.52 21.34
C GLU A 52 16.93 0.13 20.17
N ASN A 53 16.94 -0.48 19.00
CA ASN A 53 17.60 0.05 17.81
C ASN A 53 16.83 1.27 17.29
N ALA A 54 17.37 2.46 17.55
CA ALA A 54 16.72 3.72 17.17
C ALA A 54 16.45 3.83 15.67
N GLN A 55 17.32 3.28 14.81
CA GLN A 55 17.17 3.32 13.36
C GLN A 55 15.99 2.45 12.87
N VAL A 56 15.79 1.28 13.48
CA VAL A 56 14.64 0.41 13.19
C VAL A 56 13.35 1.08 13.67
N ILE A 57 13.36 1.68 14.86
CA ILE A 57 12.20 2.39 15.41
C ILE A 57 11.81 3.58 14.52
N GLU A 58 12.78 4.41 14.12
CA GLU A 58 12.53 5.56 13.25
C GLU A 58 12.00 5.13 11.88
N LEU A 59 12.55 4.04 11.31
CA LEU A 59 12.10 3.51 10.03
C LEU A 59 10.66 2.97 10.10
N ALA A 60 10.33 2.21 11.14
CA ALA A 60 8.98 1.70 11.34
C ALA A 60 7.94 2.84 11.46
N GLN A 61 8.26 3.88 12.21
CA GLN A 61 7.42 5.07 12.33
C GLN A 61 7.28 5.82 11.00
N ALA A 62 8.33 5.89 10.19
CA ALA A 62 8.30 6.52 8.87
C ALA A 62 7.41 5.72 7.90
N ILE A 63 7.51 4.39 7.89
CA ILE A 63 6.67 3.50 7.08
C ILE A 63 5.19 3.66 7.45
N GLU A 64 4.86 3.63 8.75
CA GLU A 64 3.48 3.83 9.22
C GLU A 64 2.94 5.20 8.79
N ALA A 65 3.72 6.27 8.96
CA ALA A 65 3.33 7.62 8.60
C ALA A 65 3.16 7.82 7.08
N ALA A 66 3.90 7.09 6.26
CA ALA A 66 3.77 7.12 4.81
C ALA A 66 2.55 6.32 4.33
N GLN A 67 2.35 5.11 4.86
CA GLN A 67 1.33 4.20 4.35
C GLN A 67 -0.10 4.51 4.83
N ALA A 68 -0.27 5.13 5.99
CA ALA A 68 -1.59 5.49 6.49
C ALA A 68 -2.37 6.44 5.54
N PRO A 69 -1.81 7.58 5.05
CA PRO A 69 -2.50 8.42 4.09
C PRO A 69 -2.70 7.75 2.71
N GLU A 70 -1.82 6.83 2.30
CA GLU A 70 -2.01 6.06 1.06
C GLU A 70 -3.23 5.14 1.16
N MET A 71 -3.46 4.50 2.31
CA MET A 71 -4.67 3.71 2.57
C MET A 71 -5.95 4.57 2.53
N GLU A 72 -5.90 5.81 3.05
CA GLU A 72 -7.02 6.75 2.95
C GLU A 72 -7.30 7.12 1.47
N GLN A 73 -6.25 7.35 0.68
CA GLN A 73 -6.37 7.62 -0.76
C GLN A 73 -6.95 6.43 -1.52
N MET A 74 -6.53 5.19 -1.22
CA MET A 74 -7.09 3.97 -1.80
C MET A 74 -8.61 3.86 -1.56
N ASN A 75 -9.07 4.10 -0.34
CA ASN A 75 -10.49 4.09 -0.02
C ASN A 75 -11.25 5.25 -0.67
N ALA A 76 -10.63 6.42 -0.86
CA ALA A 76 -11.22 7.51 -1.61
C ALA A 76 -11.41 7.16 -3.09
N LEU A 77 -10.44 6.49 -3.72
CA LEU A 77 -10.54 6.00 -5.10
C LEU A 77 -11.68 4.98 -5.24
N LEU A 78 -11.73 3.96 -4.39
CA LEU A 78 -12.83 2.97 -4.39
C LEU A 78 -14.19 3.64 -4.23
N THR A 79 -14.31 4.59 -3.32
CA THR A 79 -15.54 5.37 -3.11
C THR A 79 -15.93 6.15 -4.37
N ALA A 80 -14.98 6.82 -5.03
CA ALA A 80 -15.21 7.57 -6.25
C ALA A 80 -15.66 6.67 -7.41
N TRP A 81 -15.21 5.42 -7.44
CA TRP A 81 -15.58 4.41 -8.44
C TRP A 81 -16.85 3.64 -8.07
N GLY A 82 -17.49 3.95 -6.93
CA GLY A 82 -18.69 3.24 -6.47
C GLY A 82 -18.43 1.82 -6.00
N GLN A 83 -17.17 1.50 -5.69
CA GLN A 83 -16.75 0.21 -5.13
C GLN A 83 -16.87 0.20 -3.60
N PRO A 84 -17.03 -0.97 -2.97
CA PRO A 84 -16.95 -1.10 -1.52
C PRO A 84 -15.60 -0.61 -0.99
N ALA A 85 -15.57 -0.05 0.21
CA ALA A 85 -14.32 0.27 0.87
C ALA A 85 -13.50 -1.00 1.14
N ALA A 86 -12.20 -0.93 0.88
CA ALA A 86 -11.29 -2.01 1.21
C ALA A 86 -11.17 -2.19 2.73
N SER A 87 -10.90 -3.41 3.16
CA SER A 87 -10.68 -3.75 4.57
C SER A 87 -9.34 -4.45 4.75
N ALA A 88 -8.78 -4.32 5.94
CA ALA A 88 -7.56 -5.03 6.32
C ALA A 88 -7.79 -6.55 6.50
N ASP A 89 -9.05 -6.97 6.65
CA ASP A 89 -9.39 -8.38 6.83
C ASP A 89 -9.43 -9.11 5.50
N MET A 90 -8.45 -9.97 5.28
CA MET A 90 -8.34 -10.84 4.10
C MET A 90 -9.34 -12.00 4.11
N GLY A 91 -10.14 -12.16 5.18
CA GLY A 91 -11.06 -13.28 5.38
C GLY A 91 -12.36 -13.23 4.59
N GLY A 92 -12.62 -12.16 3.84
CA GLY A 92 -13.91 -11.89 3.19
C GLY A 92 -13.93 -11.88 1.66
N MET A 93 -12.84 -12.14 0.97
CA MET A 93 -12.88 -12.26 -0.49
C MET A 93 -13.45 -13.60 -0.90
N ASP A 94 -14.77 -13.67 -0.97
CA ASP A 94 -15.49 -14.70 -1.74
C ASP A 94 -15.17 -14.49 -3.22
N MET A 95 -14.09 -15.13 -3.68
CA MET A 95 -13.73 -15.23 -5.09
C MET A 95 -14.75 -16.12 -5.80
N GLY A 96 -16.00 -15.63 -5.89
CA GLY A 96 -17.07 -16.25 -6.64
C GLY A 96 -16.70 -16.37 -8.11
N GLY A 97 -16.06 -17.48 -8.47
CA GLY A 97 -16.17 -18.07 -9.81
C GLY A 97 -15.33 -17.45 -10.92
N MET A 98 -14.01 -17.28 -10.76
CA MET A 98 -13.11 -17.25 -11.91
C MET A 98 -12.23 -18.50 -11.89
N ASP A 99 -12.58 -19.45 -12.76
CA ASP A 99 -11.75 -20.60 -13.13
C ASP A 99 -10.50 -20.10 -13.90
N MET A 100 -9.47 -19.74 -13.17
CA MET A 100 -8.14 -19.48 -13.70
C MET A 100 -7.38 -20.80 -13.70
N GLY A 101 -7.51 -21.53 -14.83
CA GLY A 101 -6.78 -22.76 -15.08
C GLY A 101 -5.29 -22.62 -14.87
N GLY A 102 -4.75 -23.30 -13.85
CA GLY A 102 -3.42 -23.87 -13.87
C GLY A 102 -2.24 -22.94 -13.74
N MET A 103 -2.20 -22.06 -12.73
CA MET A 103 -0.94 -21.58 -12.17
C MET A 103 -0.81 -22.09 -10.75
N ASP A 104 0.21 -22.90 -10.53
CA ASP A 104 0.64 -23.37 -9.21
C ASP A 104 1.11 -22.16 -8.40
N MET A 105 0.16 -21.51 -7.74
CA MET A 105 0.43 -20.51 -6.71
C MET A 105 0.77 -21.29 -5.44
N GLY A 106 2.05 -21.55 -5.26
CA GLY A 106 2.54 -22.08 -3.99
C GLY A 106 2.00 -21.29 -2.83
N SER A 107 1.24 -21.97 -2.00
CA SER A 107 0.84 -21.61 -0.64
C SER A 107 0.64 -20.11 -0.33
N GLY A 108 -0.50 -19.60 -0.70
CA GLY A 108 -1.19 -18.54 0.04
C GLY A 108 -0.65 -17.13 -0.11
N GLY A 109 -1.45 -16.20 -0.44
CA GLY A 109 -1.21 -14.80 -0.18
C GLY A 109 -0.69 -14.02 -1.37
N MET A 110 -1.14 -12.77 -1.46
CA MET A 110 -0.63 -11.77 -2.39
C MET A 110 0.89 -11.69 -2.32
N THR A 111 1.53 -11.40 -3.44
CA THR A 111 2.99 -11.31 -3.55
C THR A 111 3.58 -10.44 -2.44
N GLY A 112 4.52 -11.00 -1.69
CA GLY A 112 5.23 -10.28 -0.62
C GLY A 112 4.53 -10.25 0.75
N MET A 113 3.29 -10.71 0.87
CA MET A 113 2.60 -10.80 2.17
C MET A 113 3.22 -11.86 3.07
N MET A 114 3.37 -11.52 4.34
CA MET A 114 3.81 -12.47 5.37
C MET A 114 2.66 -13.41 5.75
N SER A 115 3.00 -14.70 5.93
CA SER A 115 2.06 -15.67 6.47
C SER A 115 1.79 -15.41 7.96
N GLN A 116 0.71 -16.00 8.49
CA GLN A 116 0.44 -15.93 9.93
C GLN A 116 1.59 -16.54 10.76
N GLU A 117 2.22 -17.60 10.26
CA GLU A 117 3.38 -18.23 10.92
C GLU A 117 4.59 -17.27 10.98
N ASP A 118 4.84 -16.50 9.90
CA ASP A 118 5.90 -15.49 9.86
C ASP A 118 5.61 -14.37 10.86
N MET A 119 4.36 -13.90 10.92
CA MET A 119 3.94 -12.87 11.89
C MET A 119 4.06 -13.37 13.33
N ASP A 120 3.73 -14.62 13.60
CA ASP A 120 3.86 -15.23 14.92
C ASP A 120 5.35 -15.35 15.32
N MET A 121 6.22 -15.75 14.39
CA MET A 121 7.67 -15.79 14.61
C MET A 121 8.24 -14.39 14.88
N LEU A 122 7.85 -13.39 14.09
CA LEU A 122 8.28 -12.02 14.28
C LEU A 122 7.83 -11.47 15.64
N SER A 123 6.59 -11.75 16.04
CA SER A 123 6.04 -11.29 17.31
C SER A 123 6.72 -11.93 18.53
N ALA A 124 7.32 -13.10 18.37
CA ALA A 124 8.05 -13.82 19.43
C ALA A 124 9.51 -13.37 19.55
N ALA A 125 10.11 -12.81 18.51
CA ALA A 125 11.49 -12.34 18.47
C ALA A 125 11.69 -11.03 19.25
N ASN A 126 12.93 -10.76 19.68
CA ASN A 126 13.29 -9.52 20.38
C ASN A 126 14.76 -9.15 20.10
N GLY A 127 15.10 -7.87 20.29
CA GLY A 127 16.46 -7.35 20.14
C GLY A 127 17.00 -7.55 18.72
N ALA A 128 18.26 -7.88 18.59
CA ALA A 128 18.93 -8.01 17.29
C ALA A 128 18.32 -9.10 16.38
N GLU A 129 17.75 -10.17 16.97
CA GLU A 129 17.04 -11.19 16.19
C GLU A 129 15.76 -10.62 15.58
N PHE A 130 15.00 -9.87 16.37
CA PHE A 130 13.82 -9.13 15.86
C PHE A 130 14.22 -8.16 14.75
N ASP A 131 15.24 -7.34 14.96
CA ASP A 131 15.70 -6.35 13.97
C ASP A 131 16.01 -6.99 12.63
N SER A 132 16.81 -8.06 12.64
CA SER A 132 17.21 -8.77 11.42
C SER A 132 16.01 -9.42 10.71
N MET A 133 15.11 -10.04 11.47
CA MET A 133 13.90 -10.67 10.94
C MET A 133 12.94 -9.63 10.37
N TRP A 134 12.66 -8.56 11.11
CA TRP A 134 11.78 -7.48 10.70
C TRP A 134 12.26 -6.79 9.43
N LEU A 135 13.55 -6.44 9.37
CA LEU A 135 14.14 -5.82 8.17
C LEU A 135 14.05 -6.73 6.95
N THR A 136 14.35 -8.03 7.11
CA THR A 136 14.28 -8.99 6.01
C THR A 136 12.86 -9.18 5.50
N MET A 137 11.91 -9.37 6.41
CA MET A 137 10.49 -9.52 6.05
C MET A 137 9.91 -8.27 5.41
N MET A 138 10.24 -7.08 5.94
CA MET A 138 9.76 -5.82 5.39
C MET A 138 10.34 -5.54 3.99
N ILE A 139 11.58 -5.94 3.70
CA ILE A 139 12.16 -5.87 2.36
C ILE A 139 11.35 -6.74 1.38
N GLU A 140 11.03 -7.98 1.74
CA GLU A 140 10.26 -8.88 0.86
C GLU A 140 8.83 -8.37 0.69
N HIS A 141 8.23 -7.83 1.74
CA HIS A 141 6.92 -7.19 1.70
C HIS A 141 6.92 -5.99 0.72
N HIS A 142 7.89 -5.09 0.82
CA HIS A 142 8.01 -3.95 -0.07
C HIS A 142 8.24 -4.34 -1.54
N LYS A 143 9.02 -5.38 -1.80
CA LYS A 143 9.19 -5.91 -3.16
C LYS A 143 7.85 -6.36 -3.76
N GLY A 144 7.01 -7.02 -2.97
CA GLY A 144 5.68 -7.42 -3.40
C GLY A 144 4.79 -6.23 -3.76
N ALA A 145 4.78 -5.17 -2.95
CA ALA A 145 4.05 -3.95 -3.24
C ALA A 145 4.54 -3.27 -4.53
N ILE A 146 5.86 -3.22 -4.73
CA ILE A 146 6.45 -2.66 -5.96
C ILE A 146 6.00 -3.44 -7.20
N GLU A 147 5.94 -4.78 -7.13
CA GLU A 147 5.45 -5.60 -8.24
C GLU A 147 3.97 -5.29 -8.56
N MET A 148 3.11 -5.19 -7.53
CA MET A 148 1.71 -4.83 -7.69
C MET A 148 1.56 -3.43 -8.31
N ALA A 149 2.32 -2.46 -7.84
CA ALA A 149 2.32 -1.10 -8.36
C ALA A 149 2.82 -1.00 -9.81
N GLN A 150 3.81 -1.83 -10.21
CA GLN A 150 4.28 -1.92 -11.59
C GLN A 150 3.20 -2.48 -12.53
N ILE A 151 2.40 -3.46 -12.08
CA ILE A 151 1.26 -3.97 -12.83
C ILE A 151 0.22 -2.86 -13.05
N GLU A 152 -0.09 -2.08 -12.01
CA GLU A 152 -0.97 -0.92 -12.11
C GLU A 152 -0.47 0.10 -13.14
N LEU A 153 0.82 0.44 -13.13
CA LEU A 153 1.40 1.36 -14.12
C LEU A 153 1.27 0.84 -15.55
N ALA A 154 1.35 -0.48 -15.75
CA ALA A 154 1.25 -1.11 -17.07
C ALA A 154 -0.21 -1.24 -17.55
N ASP A 155 -1.10 -1.72 -16.71
CA ASP A 155 -2.42 -2.22 -17.08
C ASP A 155 -3.58 -1.32 -16.61
N GLY A 156 -3.37 -0.49 -15.59
CA GLY A 156 -4.34 0.47 -15.08
C GLY A 156 -4.67 1.58 -16.10
N SER A 157 -5.79 2.23 -15.92
CA SER A 157 -6.24 3.34 -16.77
C SER A 157 -6.44 4.64 -15.99
N ASN A 158 -6.63 4.56 -14.68
CA ASN A 158 -6.90 5.72 -13.83
C ASN A 158 -5.62 6.49 -13.51
N ALA A 159 -5.63 7.80 -13.73
CA ALA A 159 -4.44 8.64 -13.56
C ALA A 159 -4.03 8.76 -12.08
N ASP A 160 -5.01 8.86 -11.17
CA ASP A 160 -4.74 9.03 -9.73
C ASP A 160 -4.24 7.71 -9.11
N ALA A 161 -4.76 6.55 -9.56
CA ALA A 161 -4.26 5.24 -9.15
C ALA A 161 -2.82 5.01 -9.62
N LYS A 162 -2.51 5.39 -10.86
CA LYS A 162 -1.13 5.33 -11.39
C LYS A 162 -0.18 6.29 -10.68
N GLU A 163 -0.63 7.48 -10.31
CA GLU A 163 0.18 8.41 -9.53
C GLU A 163 0.48 7.83 -8.13
N LEU A 164 -0.53 7.25 -7.49
CA LEU A 164 -0.34 6.53 -6.23
C LEU A 164 0.64 5.37 -6.38
N ALA A 165 0.50 4.53 -7.40
CA ALA A 165 1.40 3.41 -7.69
C ALA A 165 2.86 3.88 -7.90
N SER A 166 3.06 4.98 -8.63
CA SER A 166 4.38 5.57 -8.82
C SER A 166 4.99 6.07 -7.51
N THR A 167 4.19 6.72 -6.67
CA THR A 167 4.61 7.22 -5.35
C THR A 167 5.03 6.08 -4.44
N ILE A 168 4.24 4.99 -4.40
CA ILE A 168 4.55 3.77 -3.63
C ILE A 168 5.88 3.17 -4.08
N ILE A 169 6.13 3.05 -5.40
CA ILE A 169 7.38 2.52 -5.92
C ILE A 169 8.58 3.33 -5.44
N ASP A 170 8.53 4.65 -5.59
CA ASP A 170 9.64 5.53 -5.24
C ASP A 170 9.94 5.50 -3.73
N ALA A 171 8.90 5.58 -2.90
CA ALA A 171 9.01 5.53 -1.45
C ALA A 171 9.60 4.19 -1.00
N GLN A 172 9.02 3.08 -1.44
CA GLN A 172 9.39 1.75 -0.97
C GLN A 172 10.77 1.30 -1.50
N GLN A 173 11.21 1.74 -2.68
CA GLN A 173 12.59 1.53 -3.12
C GLN A 173 13.61 2.24 -2.22
N SER A 174 13.30 3.45 -1.77
CA SER A 174 14.13 4.19 -0.81
C SER A 174 14.19 3.49 0.55
N GLU A 175 13.06 2.99 1.02
CA GLU A 175 12.96 2.25 2.28
C GLU A 175 13.72 0.91 2.22
N ILE A 176 13.62 0.15 1.11
CA ILE A 176 14.43 -1.06 0.87
C ILE A 176 15.92 -0.75 0.97
N SER A 177 16.39 0.32 0.32
CA SER A 177 17.80 0.71 0.37
C SER A 177 18.26 1.03 1.80
N THR A 178 17.40 1.64 2.58
CA THR A 178 17.65 1.93 4.00
C THR A 178 17.72 0.63 4.82
N MET A 179 16.77 -0.27 4.63
CA MET A 179 16.73 -1.58 5.32
C MET A 179 17.94 -2.44 4.99
N GLU A 180 18.35 -2.52 3.72
CA GLU A 180 19.57 -3.24 3.30
C GLU A 180 20.83 -2.65 3.93
N SER A 181 20.90 -1.32 4.07
CA SER A 181 22.00 -0.65 4.73
C SER A 181 22.06 -0.95 6.23
N LEU A 182 20.91 -1.12 6.88
CA LEU A 182 20.83 -1.51 8.29
C LEU A 182 21.23 -2.97 8.51
N LEU A 183 20.84 -3.87 7.61
CA LEU A 183 21.25 -5.29 7.66
C LEU A 183 22.75 -5.50 7.44
N ALA A 184 23.42 -4.56 6.80
CA ALA A 184 24.86 -4.65 6.52
C ALA A 184 25.76 -4.14 7.67
N GLN A 185 25.19 -3.62 8.75
CA GLN A 185 25.92 -3.09 9.92
C GLN A 185 26.20 -4.19 10.94
#